data_c47160fa1c6eb43a1239ba1ba2732f5c
#
_entry.id   c47160fa1c6eb43a1239ba1ba2732f5c
#
_cell.length_a   1.000
_cell.length_b   1.000
_cell.length_c   1.000
_cell.angle_alpha   90.00
_cell.angle_beta   90.00
_cell.angle_gamma   90.00
#
_symmetry.space_group_name_H-M   'P 1'
#
loop_
_entity.id
_entity.type
_entity.pdbx_description
1 polymer ?
#
loop_
_entity_poly.entity_id
_entity_poly.type
_entity_poly.pdbx_seq_one_letter_code
_entity_poly.pdbx_strand_id
1 'polypeptide(L)'
;KRGIDTTTKRTKMSGGSGVLSEGILKPRQVYAGGVVFLVIGAIIGVYFVITDGIIIGIILAFAVISIYFYSTKIVNWGLAEVFVSIKGTLIVIGTYFIQTSQIGESVILGGIVVGVLSSLVLFITSFPDHDADKAKGRKTLVISIGKQKACSVLWVFPAIVYVTSITAIIFEIFPISCLILLATIP
;
A
#
# COMPACT_ATOMS: atom_id res chain seq x y z
N LYS A 1 3.14 16.62 -4.30
CA LYS A 1 3.59 16.76 -2.89
C LYS A 1 4.30 18.10 -2.57
N ARG A 2 4.35 19.07 -3.51
CA ARG A 2 5.04 20.34 -3.27
C ARG A 2 4.47 21.05 -2.03
N GLY A 3 5.27 21.22 -0.99
CA GLY A 3 4.99 22.02 0.19
C GLY A 3 4.30 21.32 1.37
N ILE A 4 3.91 20.04 1.30
CA ILE A 4 3.39 19.29 2.45
C ILE A 4 4.56 18.88 3.35
N ASP A 5 5.63 18.34 2.76
CA ASP A 5 6.80 17.86 3.51
C ASP A 5 7.57 19.00 4.23
N THR A 6 7.33 20.28 3.87
CA THR A 6 7.93 21.43 4.55
C THR A 6 7.15 21.92 5.77
N THR A 7 5.89 21.52 5.92
CA THR A 7 5.00 21.95 7.00
C THR A 7 4.75 20.88 8.06
N THR A 8 5.03 19.62 7.75
CA THR A 8 4.90 18.51 8.69
C THR A 8 6.13 18.40 9.58
N LYS A 9 5.93 18.34 10.92
CA LYS A 9 7.02 18.06 11.85
C LYS A 9 7.58 16.67 11.56
N ARG A 10 8.86 16.58 11.21
CA ARG A 10 9.50 15.31 10.87
C ARG A 10 9.54 14.38 12.06
N THR A 11 9.11 13.16 11.85
CA THR A 11 9.27 12.02 12.76
C THR A 11 9.95 10.88 12.00
N LYS A 12 10.35 9.82 12.68
CA LYS A 12 10.92 8.62 12.03
C LYS A 12 9.97 7.98 11.01
N MET A 13 8.65 8.26 11.10
CA MET A 13 7.61 7.63 10.29
C MET A 13 6.83 8.60 9.39
N SER A 14 7.05 9.92 9.50
CA SER A 14 6.34 10.92 8.70
C SER A 14 7.26 12.09 8.33
N GLY A 15 6.86 12.88 7.32
CA GLY A 15 7.62 14.04 6.85
C GLY A 15 8.57 13.75 5.68
N GLY A 16 8.54 12.54 5.13
CA GLY A 16 9.31 12.12 3.96
C GLY A 16 10.82 12.07 4.20
N SER A 17 11.60 11.79 3.13
CA SER A 17 13.06 11.67 3.18
C SER A 17 13.80 12.98 3.43
N GLY A 18 13.11 14.12 3.28
CA GLY A 18 13.71 15.44 3.45
C GLY A 18 14.53 15.95 2.27
N VAL A 19 14.82 15.14 1.31
CA VAL A 19 15.69 15.47 0.16
C VAL A 19 15.26 16.74 -0.57
N LEU A 20 13.93 16.97 -0.71
CA LEU A 20 13.40 18.19 -1.33
C LEU A 20 13.35 19.38 -0.37
N SER A 21 13.02 19.17 0.90
CA SER A 21 12.91 20.26 1.88
C SER A 21 14.28 20.77 2.34
N GLU A 22 15.31 19.92 2.32
CA GLU A 22 16.71 20.30 2.59
C GLU A 22 17.45 20.82 1.34
N GLY A 23 16.80 20.80 0.18
CA GLY A 23 17.39 21.30 -1.06
C GLY A 23 18.49 20.43 -1.66
N ILE A 24 18.63 19.18 -1.18
CA ILE A 24 19.64 18.22 -1.68
C ILE A 24 19.42 17.94 -3.17
N LEU A 25 18.16 17.75 -3.57
CA LEU A 25 17.77 17.57 -4.97
C LEU A 25 16.69 18.59 -5.38
N LYS A 26 16.76 19.04 -6.62
CA LYS A 26 15.72 19.89 -7.21
C LYS A 26 14.46 19.04 -7.52
N PRO A 27 13.25 19.60 -7.42
CA PRO A 27 12.01 18.88 -7.73
C PRO A 27 12.01 18.21 -9.10
N ARG A 28 12.66 18.85 -10.10
CA ARG A 28 12.79 18.30 -11.46
C ARG A 28 13.65 17.04 -11.51
N GLN A 29 14.71 16.97 -10.70
CA GLN A 29 15.59 15.80 -10.63
C GLN A 29 14.87 14.61 -9.99
N VAL A 30 14.13 14.86 -8.91
CA VAL A 30 13.32 13.81 -8.26
C VAL A 30 12.23 13.30 -9.20
N TYR A 31 11.56 14.19 -9.92
CA TYR A 31 10.56 13.82 -10.91
C TYR A 31 11.17 13.00 -12.06
N ALA A 32 12.27 13.46 -12.62
CA ALA A 32 12.98 12.75 -13.70
C ALA A 32 13.44 11.36 -13.25
N GLY A 33 14.03 11.26 -12.05
CA GLY A 33 14.39 9.97 -11.45
C GLY A 33 13.18 9.04 -11.30
N GLY A 34 12.06 9.55 -10.80
CA GLY A 34 10.83 8.79 -10.67
C GLY A 34 10.31 8.27 -12.02
N VAL A 35 10.37 9.08 -13.07
CA VAL A 35 9.99 8.66 -14.44
C VAL A 35 10.94 7.58 -14.96
N VAL A 36 12.24 7.75 -14.79
CA VAL A 36 13.23 6.75 -15.23
C VAL A 36 12.98 5.40 -14.55
N PHE A 37 12.83 5.37 -13.23
CA PHE A 37 12.53 4.12 -12.52
C PHE A 37 11.17 3.52 -12.90
N LEU A 38 10.17 4.35 -13.18
CA LEU A 38 8.87 3.87 -13.68
C LEU A 38 9.02 3.20 -15.04
N VAL A 39 9.78 3.79 -15.96
CA VAL A 39 10.03 3.23 -17.29
C VAL A 39 10.80 1.90 -17.19
N ILE A 40 11.86 1.86 -16.38
CA ILE A 40 12.61 0.61 -16.15
C ILE A 40 11.69 -0.47 -15.58
N GLY A 41 10.89 -0.15 -14.56
CA GLY A 41 9.93 -1.08 -13.98
C GLY A 41 8.87 -1.55 -14.98
N ALA A 42 8.40 -0.65 -15.85
CA ALA A 42 7.44 -0.99 -16.90
C ALA A 42 8.05 -1.93 -17.95
N ILE A 43 9.31 -1.72 -18.36
CA ILE A 43 10.03 -2.60 -19.31
C ILE A 43 10.15 -4.02 -18.72
N ILE A 44 10.60 -4.12 -17.45
CA ILE A 44 10.67 -5.40 -16.75
C ILE A 44 9.28 -6.05 -16.65
N GLY A 45 8.27 -5.25 -16.31
CA GLY A 45 6.89 -5.74 -16.25
C GLY A 45 6.37 -6.24 -17.59
N VAL A 46 6.66 -5.56 -18.71
CA VAL A 46 6.30 -6.02 -20.05
C VAL A 46 6.99 -7.34 -20.40
N TYR A 47 8.24 -7.51 -20.03
CA TYR A 47 8.93 -8.80 -20.17
C TYR A 47 8.12 -9.92 -19.51
N PHE A 48 7.71 -9.76 -18.26
CA PHE A 48 6.90 -10.76 -17.56
C PHE A 48 5.49 -10.92 -18.15
N VAL A 49 4.92 -9.89 -18.76
CA VAL A 49 3.63 -10.03 -19.50
C VAL A 49 3.80 -10.94 -20.71
N ILE A 50 4.92 -10.84 -21.41
CA ILE A 50 5.19 -11.67 -22.59
C ILE A 50 5.48 -13.11 -22.20
N THR A 51 6.20 -13.34 -21.09
CA THR A 51 6.58 -14.69 -20.64
C THR A 51 5.48 -15.40 -19.85
N ASP A 52 4.75 -14.69 -18.99
CA ASP A 52 3.82 -15.26 -18.01
C ASP A 52 2.35 -14.93 -18.30
N GLY A 53 2.09 -14.10 -19.33
CA GLY A 53 0.77 -13.89 -19.88
C GLY A 53 -0.05 -12.76 -19.27
N ILE A 54 -1.36 -12.76 -19.64
CA ILE A 54 -2.28 -11.64 -19.41
C ILE A 54 -2.51 -11.30 -17.94
N ILE A 55 -2.41 -12.26 -17.04
CA ILE A 55 -2.62 -12.03 -15.59
C ILE A 55 -1.61 -11.00 -15.08
N ILE A 56 -0.34 -11.15 -15.46
CA ILE A 56 0.70 -10.17 -15.10
C ILE A 56 0.44 -8.82 -15.78
N GLY A 57 -0.12 -8.83 -17.00
CA GLY A 57 -0.55 -7.61 -17.70
C GLY A 57 -1.59 -6.82 -16.92
N ILE A 58 -2.59 -7.48 -16.36
CA ILE A 58 -3.62 -6.85 -15.53
C ILE A 58 -3.01 -6.24 -14.25
N ILE A 59 -2.13 -6.99 -13.58
CA ILE A 59 -1.43 -6.51 -12.37
C ILE A 59 -0.55 -5.30 -12.69
N LEU A 60 0.21 -5.35 -13.78
CA LEU A 60 1.05 -4.24 -14.24
C LEU A 60 0.22 -3.00 -14.57
N ALA A 61 -0.87 -3.17 -15.32
CA ALA A 61 -1.78 -2.07 -15.66
C ALA A 61 -2.36 -1.41 -14.38
N PHE A 62 -2.81 -2.21 -13.43
CA PHE A 62 -3.28 -1.71 -12.14
C PHE A 62 -2.18 -0.94 -11.39
N ALA A 63 -0.94 -1.46 -11.37
CA ALA A 63 0.17 -0.81 -10.71
C ALA A 63 0.50 0.55 -11.33
N VAL A 64 0.59 0.64 -12.66
CA VAL A 64 0.88 1.88 -13.40
C VAL A 64 -0.22 2.92 -13.17
N ILE A 65 -1.49 2.53 -13.29
CA ILE A 65 -2.66 3.39 -13.04
C ILE A 65 -2.64 3.89 -11.60
N SER A 66 -2.37 3.00 -10.64
CA SER A 66 -2.29 3.35 -9.23
C SER A 66 -1.18 4.36 -8.96
N ILE A 67 0.02 4.19 -9.51
CA ILE A 67 1.15 5.12 -9.33
C ILE A 67 0.80 6.51 -9.89
N TYR A 68 0.20 6.57 -11.07
CA TYR A 68 -0.14 7.83 -11.73
C TYR A 68 -1.25 8.60 -10.99
N PHE A 69 -2.33 7.91 -10.63
CA PHE A 69 -3.51 8.55 -10.04
C PHE A 69 -3.48 8.62 -8.51
N TYR A 70 -2.57 7.93 -7.84
CA TYR A 70 -2.55 7.85 -6.38
C TYR A 70 -2.57 9.22 -5.70
N SER A 71 -1.61 10.08 -6.02
CA SER A 71 -1.46 11.39 -5.37
C SER A 71 -2.46 12.44 -5.83
N THR A 72 -3.08 12.26 -7.01
CA THR A 72 -3.95 13.27 -7.63
C THR A 72 -5.42 13.02 -7.38
N LYS A 73 -5.85 11.77 -7.39
CA LYS A 73 -7.26 11.38 -7.30
C LYS A 73 -7.55 10.44 -6.13
N ILE A 74 -6.85 9.30 -6.05
CA ILE A 74 -7.17 8.21 -5.13
C ILE A 74 -7.14 8.67 -3.66
N VAL A 75 -6.08 9.39 -3.26
CA VAL A 75 -5.97 9.94 -1.90
C VAL A 75 -7.11 10.92 -1.61
N ASN A 76 -7.49 11.76 -2.60
CA ASN A 76 -8.53 12.77 -2.42
C ASN A 76 -9.96 12.18 -2.41
N TRP A 77 -10.12 10.92 -2.80
CA TRP A 77 -11.37 10.19 -2.67
C TRP A 77 -11.51 9.47 -1.31
N GLY A 78 -10.47 9.50 -0.47
CA GLY A 78 -10.45 8.73 0.78
C GLY A 78 -10.32 7.23 0.59
N LEU A 79 -9.85 6.79 -0.59
CA LEU A 79 -9.74 5.37 -0.97
C LEU A 79 -8.30 4.88 -0.98
N ALA A 80 -7.36 5.66 -0.44
CA ALA A 80 -5.94 5.33 -0.47
C ALA A 80 -5.64 3.98 0.20
N GLU A 81 -6.30 3.70 1.33
CA GLU A 81 -6.16 2.47 2.10
C GLU A 81 -6.62 1.25 1.31
N VAL A 82 -7.77 1.36 0.62
CA VAL A 82 -8.30 0.28 -0.23
C VAL A 82 -7.35 -0.01 -1.39
N PHE A 83 -6.88 1.02 -2.07
CA PHE A 83 -5.93 0.85 -3.18
C PHE A 83 -4.60 0.25 -2.74
N VAL A 84 -4.09 0.64 -1.57
CA VAL A 84 -2.85 0.06 -1.01
C VAL A 84 -3.06 -1.41 -0.62
N SER A 85 -4.23 -1.74 -0.06
CA SER A 85 -4.59 -3.13 0.25
C SER A 85 -4.62 -4.00 -1.02
N ILE A 86 -5.34 -3.56 -2.05
CA ILE A 86 -5.40 -4.27 -3.34
C ILE A 86 -4.00 -4.40 -3.95
N LYS A 87 -3.21 -3.32 -3.95
CA LYS A 87 -1.84 -3.35 -4.48
C LYS A 87 -0.97 -4.36 -3.74
N GLY A 88 -1.02 -4.39 -2.40
CA GLY A 88 -0.27 -5.35 -1.59
C GLY A 88 -0.67 -6.79 -1.91
N THR A 89 -1.97 -7.06 -2.03
CA THR A 89 -2.51 -8.35 -2.44
C THR A 89 -2.00 -8.78 -3.82
N LEU A 90 -2.08 -7.88 -4.80
CA LEU A 90 -1.65 -8.17 -6.17
C LEU A 90 -0.14 -8.38 -6.31
N ILE A 91 0.68 -7.72 -5.47
CA ILE A 91 2.13 -7.97 -5.43
C ILE A 91 2.40 -9.42 -5.01
N VAL A 92 1.74 -9.92 -3.96
CA VAL A 92 1.91 -11.30 -3.49
C VAL A 92 1.47 -12.28 -4.57
N ILE A 93 0.27 -12.09 -5.13
CA ILE A 93 -0.28 -12.96 -6.17
C ILE A 93 0.63 -12.97 -7.41
N GLY A 94 1.04 -11.79 -7.88
CA GLY A 94 1.88 -11.67 -9.07
C GLY A 94 3.26 -12.29 -8.89
N THR A 95 3.89 -12.08 -7.74
CA THR A 95 5.20 -12.67 -7.43
C THR A 95 5.14 -14.19 -7.38
N TYR A 96 4.10 -14.74 -6.77
CA TYR A 96 3.90 -16.19 -6.72
C TYR A 96 3.60 -16.76 -8.12
N PHE A 97 2.72 -16.10 -8.88
CA PHE A 97 2.32 -16.53 -10.20
C PHE A 97 3.50 -16.61 -11.18
N ILE A 98 4.40 -15.62 -11.18
CA ILE A 98 5.62 -15.61 -12.00
C ILE A 98 6.50 -16.85 -11.71
N GLN A 99 6.53 -17.32 -10.46
CA GLN A 99 7.39 -18.42 -10.06
C GLN A 99 6.75 -19.81 -10.26
N THR A 100 5.42 -19.90 -10.21
CA THR A 100 4.71 -21.19 -10.17
C THR A 100 3.73 -21.39 -11.29
N SER A 101 3.39 -20.32 -12.02
CA SER A 101 2.30 -20.27 -13.01
C SER A 101 0.93 -20.70 -12.46
N GLN A 102 0.76 -20.60 -11.13
CA GLN A 102 -0.45 -21.01 -10.42
C GLN A 102 -0.98 -19.90 -9.51
N ILE A 103 -2.29 -19.90 -9.29
CA ILE A 103 -2.94 -19.08 -8.27
C ILE A 103 -3.77 -20.01 -7.41
N GLY A 104 -3.36 -20.15 -6.15
CA GLY A 104 -4.06 -20.97 -5.15
C GLY A 104 -4.76 -20.10 -4.09
N GLU A 105 -5.67 -20.72 -3.35
CA GLU A 105 -6.41 -20.03 -2.27
C GLU A 105 -5.46 -19.48 -1.19
N SER A 106 -4.41 -20.22 -0.85
CA SER A 106 -3.39 -19.80 0.12
C SER A 106 -2.68 -18.50 -0.28
N VAL A 107 -2.40 -18.35 -1.56
CA VAL A 107 -1.75 -17.13 -2.09
C VAL A 107 -2.70 -15.95 -2.07
N ILE A 108 -3.96 -16.16 -2.41
CA ILE A 108 -4.98 -15.10 -2.37
C ILE A 108 -5.19 -14.62 -0.93
N LEU A 109 -5.40 -15.56 0.00
CA LEU A 109 -5.61 -15.22 1.41
C LEU A 109 -4.37 -14.59 2.05
N GLY A 110 -3.17 -15.12 1.75
CA GLY A 110 -1.90 -14.53 2.18
C GLY A 110 -1.69 -13.13 1.60
N GLY A 111 -2.06 -12.93 0.34
CA GLY A 111 -2.04 -11.63 -0.31
C GLY A 111 -2.98 -10.63 0.37
N ILE A 112 -4.19 -11.03 0.74
CA ILE A 112 -5.14 -10.19 1.48
C ILE A 112 -4.54 -9.76 2.83
N VAL A 113 -3.95 -10.69 3.58
CA VAL A 113 -3.28 -10.39 4.86
C VAL A 113 -2.18 -9.34 4.67
N VAL A 114 -1.28 -9.54 3.71
CA VAL A 114 -0.19 -8.60 3.42
C VAL A 114 -0.74 -7.25 2.93
N GLY A 115 -1.76 -7.26 2.09
CA GLY A 115 -2.41 -6.06 1.58
C GLY A 115 -3.04 -5.22 2.69
N VAL A 116 -3.78 -5.86 3.60
CA VAL A 116 -4.42 -5.19 4.74
C VAL A 116 -3.38 -4.62 5.71
N LEU A 117 -2.30 -5.37 6.01
CA LEU A 117 -1.20 -4.88 6.84
C LEU A 117 -0.48 -3.68 6.19
N SER A 118 -0.27 -3.70 4.89
CA SER A 118 0.30 -2.56 4.14
C SER A 118 -0.59 -1.32 4.23
N SER A 119 -1.90 -1.53 4.17
CA SER A 119 -2.90 -0.48 4.33
C SER A 119 -2.95 0.06 5.76
N LEU A 120 -2.81 -0.79 6.78
CA LEU A 120 -2.68 -0.38 8.18
C LEU A 120 -1.50 0.56 8.40
N VAL A 121 -0.33 0.25 7.82
CA VAL A 121 0.85 1.12 7.91
C VAL A 121 0.54 2.50 7.32
N LEU A 122 -0.08 2.55 6.13
CA LEU A 122 -0.50 3.82 5.52
C LEU A 122 -1.47 4.59 6.43
N PHE A 123 -2.46 3.88 6.99
CA PHE A 123 -3.46 4.47 7.87
C PHE A 123 -2.82 5.09 9.13
N ILE A 124 -1.92 4.37 9.81
CA ILE A 124 -1.22 4.86 11.00
C ILE A 124 -0.35 6.08 10.65
N THR A 125 0.37 6.04 9.54
CA THR A 125 1.24 7.17 9.12
C THR A 125 0.44 8.40 8.69
N SER A 126 -0.85 8.28 8.44
CA SER A 126 -1.73 9.42 8.12
C SER A 126 -2.12 10.27 9.36
N PHE A 127 -1.96 9.75 10.59
CA PHE A 127 -2.29 10.50 11.81
C PHE A 127 -1.35 11.70 12.06
N PRO A 128 -0.02 11.54 12.03
CA PRO A 128 0.91 12.67 12.17
C PRO A 128 0.74 13.72 11.08
N ASP A 129 0.41 13.29 9.86
CA ASP A 129 0.28 14.18 8.71
C ASP A 129 -1.10 14.85 8.60
N HIS A 130 -2.07 14.50 9.47
CA HIS A 130 -3.46 14.95 9.42
C HIS A 130 -3.62 16.46 9.25
N ASP A 131 -2.96 17.26 10.08
CA ASP A 131 -3.18 18.72 10.10
C ASP A 131 -2.51 19.38 8.88
N ALA A 132 -1.34 18.90 8.47
CA ALA A 132 -0.65 19.35 7.26
C ALA A 132 -1.41 18.96 5.98
N ASP A 133 -1.94 17.76 5.91
CA ASP A 133 -2.75 17.27 4.79
C ASP A 133 -4.09 18.02 4.71
N LYS A 134 -4.75 18.26 5.84
CA LYS A 134 -5.99 19.05 5.91
C LYS A 134 -5.79 20.47 5.43
N ALA A 135 -4.70 21.13 5.84
CA ALA A 135 -4.36 22.48 5.41
C ALA A 135 -4.12 22.58 3.89
N LYS A 136 -3.71 21.48 3.25
CA LYS A 136 -3.49 21.40 1.79
C LYS A 136 -4.71 20.85 1.01
N GLY A 137 -5.85 20.68 1.68
CA GLY A 137 -7.10 20.22 1.06
C GLY A 137 -7.13 18.75 0.69
N ARG A 138 -6.22 17.91 1.24
CA ARG A 138 -6.25 16.46 1.06
C ARG A 138 -7.41 15.85 1.84
N LYS A 139 -7.96 14.77 1.31
CA LYS A 139 -9.08 14.03 1.92
C LYS A 139 -8.67 12.58 2.22
N THR A 140 -7.64 12.41 3.09
CA THR A 140 -7.31 11.06 3.60
C THR A 140 -8.45 10.50 4.42
N LEU A 141 -8.50 9.18 4.61
CA LEU A 141 -9.56 8.56 5.41
C LEU A 141 -9.59 9.14 6.83
N VAL A 142 -8.43 9.34 7.47
CA VAL A 142 -8.33 9.93 8.82
C VAL A 142 -8.91 11.34 8.87
N ILE A 143 -8.73 12.14 7.80
CA ILE A 143 -9.32 13.49 7.71
C ILE A 143 -10.84 13.39 7.51
N SER A 144 -11.30 12.47 6.66
CA SER A 144 -12.72 12.34 6.29
C SER A 144 -13.59 11.90 7.46
N ILE A 145 -13.10 10.97 8.31
CA ILE A 145 -13.86 10.44 9.45
C ILE A 145 -13.50 11.13 10.78
N GLY A 146 -12.40 11.88 10.82
CA GLY A 146 -11.87 12.53 12.03
C GLY A 146 -11.03 11.60 12.91
N LYS A 147 -10.04 12.17 13.62
CA LYS A 147 -9.06 11.43 14.42
C LYS A 147 -9.70 10.46 15.43
N GLN A 148 -10.77 10.88 16.11
CA GLN A 148 -11.42 10.06 17.15
C GLN A 148 -12.05 8.79 16.58
N LYS A 149 -12.82 8.90 15.49
CA LYS A 149 -13.39 7.73 14.80
C LYS A 149 -12.31 6.88 14.13
N ALA A 150 -11.27 7.52 13.61
CA ALA A 150 -10.13 6.83 13.00
C ALA A 150 -9.41 5.90 14.01
N CYS A 151 -9.30 6.29 15.30
CA CYS A 151 -8.75 5.41 16.33
C CYS A 151 -9.57 4.11 16.49
N SER A 152 -10.89 4.17 16.35
CA SER A 152 -11.73 2.96 16.39
C SER A 152 -11.61 2.13 15.10
N VAL A 153 -11.52 2.80 13.95
CA VAL A 153 -11.35 2.12 12.63
C VAL A 153 -9.99 1.40 12.54
N LEU A 154 -8.98 1.84 13.28
CA LEU A 154 -7.66 1.18 13.32
C LEU A 154 -7.77 -0.31 13.65
N TRP A 155 -8.67 -0.69 14.54
CA TRP A 155 -8.86 -2.08 14.96
C TRP A 155 -9.49 -2.99 13.89
N VAL A 156 -10.10 -2.39 12.85
CA VAL A 156 -10.68 -3.16 11.74
C VAL A 156 -9.59 -3.90 10.95
N PHE A 157 -8.41 -3.30 10.77
CA PHE A 157 -7.32 -3.90 10.01
C PHE A 157 -6.79 -5.18 10.67
N PRO A 158 -6.34 -5.19 11.94
CA PRO A 158 -5.93 -6.42 12.59
C PRO A 158 -7.08 -7.42 12.70
N ALA A 159 -8.32 -6.98 12.92
CA ALA A 159 -9.47 -7.88 12.94
C ALA A 159 -9.63 -8.65 11.62
N ILE A 160 -9.51 -7.97 10.47
CA ILE A 160 -9.55 -8.63 9.16
C ILE A 160 -8.40 -9.64 9.04
N VAL A 161 -7.18 -9.27 9.45
CA VAL A 161 -6.00 -10.15 9.38
C VAL A 161 -6.21 -11.41 10.22
N TYR A 162 -6.65 -11.27 11.48
CA TYR A 162 -6.89 -12.42 12.35
C TYR A 162 -8.03 -13.30 11.85
N VAL A 163 -9.17 -12.69 11.45
CA VAL A 163 -10.31 -13.46 10.92
C VAL A 163 -9.91 -14.22 9.66
N THR A 164 -9.23 -13.58 8.72
CA THR A 164 -8.77 -14.23 7.48
C THR A 164 -7.81 -15.38 7.79
N SER A 165 -6.83 -15.15 8.69
CA SER A 165 -5.82 -16.18 9.01
C SER A 165 -6.42 -17.35 9.78
N ILE A 166 -7.28 -17.09 10.77
CA ILE A 166 -7.96 -18.16 11.55
C ILE A 166 -8.88 -18.97 10.63
N THR A 167 -9.65 -18.30 9.79
CA THR A 167 -10.52 -18.97 8.81
C THR A 167 -9.70 -19.85 7.88
N ALA A 168 -8.58 -19.35 7.35
CA ALA A 168 -7.69 -20.12 6.48
C ALA A 168 -7.06 -21.33 7.17
N ILE A 169 -6.79 -21.26 8.50
CA ILE A 169 -6.29 -22.39 9.28
C ILE A 169 -7.40 -23.43 9.50
N ILE A 170 -8.62 -23.00 9.82
CA ILE A 170 -9.78 -23.90 10.03
C ILE A 170 -10.09 -24.71 8.77
N PHE A 171 -9.96 -24.08 7.59
CA PHE A 171 -10.16 -24.74 6.29
C PHE A 171 -8.89 -25.45 5.77
N GLU A 172 -7.86 -25.60 6.60
CA GLU A 172 -6.59 -26.28 6.25
C GLU A 172 -5.84 -25.65 5.07
N ILE A 173 -6.18 -24.39 4.70
CA ILE A 173 -5.50 -23.62 3.63
C ILE A 173 -4.14 -23.11 4.14
N PHE A 174 -4.08 -22.68 5.40
CA PHE A 174 -2.83 -22.30 6.08
C PHE A 174 -2.39 -23.37 7.06
N PRO A 175 -1.07 -23.59 7.21
CA PRO A 175 -0.56 -24.54 8.20
C PRO A 175 -0.86 -24.05 9.63
N ILE A 176 -1.05 -25.00 10.55
CA ILE A 176 -1.36 -24.71 11.96
C ILE A 176 -0.29 -23.83 12.65
N SER A 177 0.95 -23.88 12.17
CA SER A 177 2.03 -23.01 12.64
C SER A 177 1.72 -21.52 12.49
N CYS A 178 0.83 -21.12 11.58
CA CYS A 178 0.37 -19.74 11.44
C CYS A 178 -0.40 -19.23 12.66
N LEU A 179 -0.80 -20.11 13.61
CA LEU A 179 -1.36 -19.70 14.90
C LEU A 179 -0.40 -18.84 15.73
N ILE A 180 0.91 -18.86 15.43
CA ILE A 180 1.87 -17.96 16.06
C ILE A 180 1.48 -16.47 15.89
N LEU A 181 0.67 -16.16 14.86
CA LEU A 181 0.09 -14.84 14.69
C LEU A 181 -0.70 -14.38 15.91
N LEU A 182 -1.36 -15.29 16.62
CA LEU A 182 -2.14 -14.96 17.82
C LEU A 182 -1.26 -14.42 18.97
N ALA A 183 0.04 -14.69 18.98
CA ALA A 183 0.98 -14.12 19.93
C ALA A 183 1.20 -12.60 19.74
N THR A 184 0.73 -12.04 18.63
CA THR A 184 0.80 -10.59 18.34
C THR A 184 -0.46 -9.83 18.76
N ILE A 185 -1.44 -10.49 19.35
CA ILE A 185 -2.64 -9.85 19.90
C ILE A 185 -2.20 -9.01 21.13
N PRO A 186 -2.48 -7.69 21.13
CA PRO A 186 -2.08 -6.79 22.19
C PRO A 186 -2.87 -7.03 23.49
#